data_99bd6789a61a0dc88c5578b8c14f1478
#
_entry.id   99bd6789a61a0dc88c5578b8c14f1478
#
_cell.length_a   1.000
_cell.length_b   1.000
_cell.length_c   1.000
_cell.angle_alpha   90.00
_cell.angle_beta   90.00
_cell.angle_gamma   90.00
#
_symmetry.space_group_name_H-M   'P 1'
#
loop_
_entity.id
_entity.type
_entity.pdbx_description
1 polymer ?
#
loop_
_entity_poly.entity_id
_entity_poly.type
_entity_poly.pdbx_seq_one_letter_code
_entity_poly.pdbx_strand_id
1 'polypeptide(L)'
;MNRRLSLNMNQLKTIAMVFMLIDHFAYVMIERGLGLGGNLYMIDRVLRGMGRIAFPIFCFTIVEGFQKTSDVRAYLKRLVMFALISEIPFDLAFRGSIFNMTFQNVFWTLAFGLAAMMIYSDPFIESWQRMLGLLACFFIPKVFHTDYSIYGVLTIFLMYIFRKEPIKMCMAGYIVLLLQSTSEVWAIFGFLLLLLYNGQRGSGNKKFYYWFYPAHLLLLVLAKPYILSILSSFITTTILI
;
A
#
# COMPACT_ATOMS: atom_id res chain seq x y z
N MET A 1 -21.79 6.98 -28.89
CA MET A 1 -20.38 6.96 -28.43
C MET A 1 -20.35 6.29 -27.05
N ASN A 2 -20.09 4.97 -27.00
CA ASN A 2 -19.99 4.24 -25.73
C ASN A 2 -18.79 4.78 -24.95
N ARG A 3 -19.04 5.54 -23.87
CA ARG A 3 -18.01 5.89 -22.89
C ARG A 3 -17.60 4.59 -22.19
N ARG A 4 -16.54 3.95 -22.69
CA ARG A 4 -15.93 2.85 -21.93
C ARG A 4 -15.52 3.42 -20.59
N LEU A 5 -15.89 2.75 -19.50
CA LEU A 5 -15.40 3.06 -18.17
C LEU A 5 -13.87 3.12 -18.22
N SER A 6 -13.31 4.29 -17.89
CA SER A 6 -11.85 4.47 -17.86
C SER A 6 -11.46 5.33 -16.68
N LEU A 7 -10.36 4.99 -16.04
CA LEU A 7 -9.85 5.66 -14.84
C LEU A 7 -8.52 6.34 -15.14
N ASN A 8 -8.35 7.57 -14.68
CA ASN A 8 -7.04 8.22 -14.68
C ASN A 8 -6.26 7.90 -13.39
N MET A 9 -4.98 8.25 -13.35
CA MET A 9 -4.09 7.94 -12.22
C MET A 9 -4.58 8.55 -10.89
N ASN A 10 -5.14 9.75 -10.91
CA ASN A 10 -5.61 10.38 -9.68
C ASN A 10 -6.87 9.71 -9.13
N GLN A 11 -7.77 9.26 -10.01
CA GLN A 11 -8.92 8.48 -9.60
C GLN A 11 -8.50 7.14 -8.97
N LEU A 12 -7.56 6.42 -9.59
CA LEU A 12 -7.00 5.19 -9.03
C LEU A 12 -6.39 5.43 -7.64
N LYS A 13 -5.58 6.48 -7.48
CA LYS A 13 -5.00 6.85 -6.17
C LYS A 13 -6.07 7.16 -5.14
N THR A 14 -7.11 7.90 -5.50
CA THR A 14 -8.20 8.22 -4.59
C THR A 14 -8.94 6.96 -4.14
N ILE A 15 -9.22 6.04 -5.07
CA ILE A 15 -9.82 4.74 -4.76
C ILE A 15 -8.91 3.95 -3.77
N ALA A 16 -7.61 3.87 -4.06
CA ALA A 16 -6.66 3.19 -3.18
C ALA A 16 -6.61 3.83 -1.77
N MET A 17 -6.63 5.16 -1.68
CA MET A 17 -6.64 5.86 -0.39
C MET A 17 -7.91 5.57 0.42
N VAL A 18 -9.08 5.48 -0.22
CA VAL A 18 -10.33 5.13 0.46
C VAL A 18 -10.25 3.71 1.02
N PHE A 19 -9.81 2.74 0.23
CA PHE A 19 -9.66 1.36 0.71
C PHE A 19 -8.59 1.22 1.78
N MET A 20 -7.48 1.95 1.68
CA MET A 20 -6.45 1.99 2.71
C MET A 20 -6.98 2.59 4.03
N LEU A 21 -7.80 3.64 3.95
CA LEU A 21 -8.43 4.23 5.14
C LEU A 21 -9.39 3.23 5.81
N ILE A 22 -10.19 2.49 5.02
CA ILE A 22 -11.09 1.44 5.52
C ILE A 22 -10.28 0.35 6.24
N ASP A 23 -9.17 -0.11 5.66
CA ASP A 23 -8.28 -1.09 6.25
C ASP A 23 -7.72 -0.64 7.61
N HIS A 24 -7.13 0.54 7.62
CA HIS A 24 -6.51 1.08 8.83
C HIS A 24 -7.55 1.42 9.91
N PHE A 25 -8.73 1.88 9.52
CA PHE A 25 -9.84 2.07 10.44
C PHE A 25 -10.24 0.74 11.09
N ALA A 26 -10.43 -0.33 10.32
CA ALA A 26 -10.78 -1.64 10.84
C ALA A 26 -9.69 -2.14 11.82
N TYR A 27 -8.42 -2.05 11.43
CA TYR A 27 -7.32 -2.46 12.30
C TYR A 27 -7.28 -1.68 13.62
N VAL A 28 -7.29 -0.34 13.55
CA VAL A 28 -7.10 0.51 14.72
C VAL A 28 -8.32 0.49 15.66
N MET A 29 -9.54 0.51 15.08
CA MET A 29 -10.78 0.62 15.87
C MET A 29 -11.35 -0.74 16.26
N ILE A 30 -11.38 -1.71 15.34
CA ILE A 30 -12.00 -3.01 15.61
C ILE A 30 -10.98 -3.95 16.22
N GLU A 31 -9.93 -4.30 15.46
CA GLU A 31 -8.97 -5.33 15.89
C GLU A 31 -8.22 -4.93 17.17
N ARG A 32 -7.69 -3.70 17.21
CA ARG A 32 -6.88 -3.18 18.34
C ARG A 32 -7.66 -2.36 19.35
N GLY A 33 -8.91 -2.01 19.04
CA GLY A 33 -9.77 -1.20 19.90
C GLY A 33 -10.83 -2.02 20.63
N LEU A 34 -11.78 -2.58 19.91
CA LEU A 34 -12.90 -3.36 20.45
C LEU A 34 -12.55 -4.82 20.69
N GLY A 35 -11.55 -5.35 19.98
CA GLY A 35 -11.22 -6.75 19.95
C GLY A 35 -12.08 -7.58 18.98
N LEU A 36 -11.58 -8.76 18.62
CA LEU A 36 -12.19 -9.62 17.60
C LEU A 36 -13.14 -10.65 18.24
N GLY A 37 -14.26 -10.19 18.79
CA GLY A 37 -15.31 -11.06 19.36
C GLY A 37 -16.55 -11.14 18.47
N GLY A 38 -17.17 -12.33 18.37
CA GLY A 38 -18.47 -12.52 17.69
C GLY A 38 -18.52 -11.98 16.26
N ASN A 39 -19.56 -11.18 15.98
CA ASN A 39 -19.78 -10.59 14.66
C ASN A 39 -18.70 -9.58 14.23
N LEU A 40 -17.97 -8.98 15.18
CA LEU A 40 -16.90 -8.02 14.87
C LEU A 40 -15.73 -8.67 14.08
N TYR A 41 -15.46 -9.96 14.32
CA TYR A 41 -14.47 -10.70 13.55
C TYR A 41 -14.80 -10.72 12.06
N MET A 42 -16.05 -11.01 11.70
CA MET A 42 -16.46 -11.05 10.30
C MET A 42 -16.43 -9.67 9.64
N ILE A 43 -16.85 -8.64 10.36
CA ILE A 43 -16.80 -7.25 9.89
C ILE A 43 -15.34 -6.84 9.64
N ASP A 44 -14.46 -7.10 10.60
CA ASP A 44 -13.02 -6.82 10.46
C ASP A 44 -12.44 -7.52 9.22
N ARG A 45 -12.68 -8.82 9.06
CA ARG A 45 -12.20 -9.61 7.93
C ARG A 45 -12.62 -9.04 6.57
N VAL A 46 -13.86 -8.57 6.45
CA VAL A 46 -14.36 -7.95 5.21
C VAL A 46 -13.68 -6.60 4.97
N LEU A 47 -13.62 -5.72 5.98
CA LEU A 47 -13.02 -4.40 5.84
C LEU A 47 -11.51 -4.49 5.56
N ARG A 48 -10.80 -5.39 6.25
CA ARG A 48 -9.38 -5.67 6.02
C ARG A 48 -9.15 -6.28 4.63
N GLY A 49 -10.07 -7.15 4.18
CA GLY A 49 -10.06 -7.67 2.81
C GLY A 49 -10.19 -6.56 1.77
N MET A 50 -11.15 -5.65 1.94
CA MET A 50 -11.30 -4.48 1.06
C MET A 50 -10.02 -3.63 1.00
N GLY A 51 -9.29 -3.53 2.10
CA GLY A 51 -8.01 -2.83 2.17
C GLY A 51 -6.95 -3.36 1.20
N ARG A 52 -6.96 -4.68 0.93
CA ARG A 52 -6.01 -5.32 0.00
C ARG A 52 -6.11 -4.78 -1.44
N ILE A 53 -7.22 -4.16 -1.79
CA ILE A 53 -7.42 -3.50 -3.10
C ILE A 53 -6.44 -2.34 -3.31
N ALA A 54 -6.00 -1.69 -2.25
CA ALA A 54 -5.17 -0.49 -2.32
C ALA A 54 -3.73 -0.78 -2.80
N PHE A 55 -3.11 -1.86 -2.31
CA PHE A 55 -1.69 -2.11 -2.54
C PHE A 55 -1.31 -2.31 -4.02
N PRO A 56 -2.02 -3.11 -4.84
CA PRO A 56 -1.74 -3.21 -6.27
C PRO A 56 -1.75 -1.86 -6.98
N ILE A 57 -2.67 -0.99 -6.59
CA ILE A 57 -2.79 0.35 -7.20
C ILE A 57 -1.57 1.19 -6.81
N PHE A 58 -1.12 1.16 -5.56
CA PHE A 58 0.09 1.86 -5.15
C PHE A 58 1.34 1.31 -5.87
N CYS A 59 1.48 -0.01 -5.98
CA CYS A 59 2.56 -0.62 -6.78
C CYS A 59 2.56 -0.08 -8.20
N PHE A 60 1.41 -0.05 -8.86
CA PHE A 60 1.26 0.50 -10.20
C PHE A 60 1.63 1.98 -10.26
N THR A 61 1.29 2.78 -9.23
CA THR A 61 1.67 4.20 -9.22
C THR A 61 3.18 4.39 -9.15
N ILE A 62 3.92 3.46 -8.51
CA ILE A 62 5.40 3.50 -8.51
C ILE A 62 5.93 3.20 -9.90
N VAL A 63 5.41 2.17 -10.57
CA VAL A 63 5.81 1.79 -11.94
C VAL A 63 5.55 2.93 -12.93
N GLU A 64 4.36 3.49 -12.94
CA GLU A 64 3.98 4.62 -13.80
C GLU A 64 4.79 5.89 -13.44
N GLY A 65 5.01 6.13 -12.16
CA GLY A 65 5.82 7.25 -11.67
C GLY A 65 7.26 7.15 -12.15
N PHE A 66 7.86 5.96 -12.11
CA PHE A 66 9.20 5.71 -12.62
C PHE A 66 9.32 6.03 -14.12
N GLN A 67 8.35 5.62 -14.92
CA GLN A 67 8.37 5.86 -16.36
C GLN A 67 8.14 7.34 -16.75
N LYS A 68 7.40 8.09 -15.92
CA LYS A 68 6.96 9.47 -16.25
C LYS A 68 7.72 10.55 -15.51
N THR A 69 8.64 10.20 -14.60
CA THR A 69 9.44 11.21 -13.89
C THR A 69 10.72 11.56 -14.65
N SER A 70 11.07 12.84 -14.66
CA SER A 70 12.37 13.31 -15.16
C SER A 70 13.50 13.12 -14.15
N ASP A 71 13.18 12.99 -12.87
CA ASP A 71 14.16 12.82 -11.78
C ASP A 71 13.72 11.69 -10.84
N VAL A 72 14.24 10.50 -11.14
CA VAL A 72 13.96 9.28 -10.37
C VAL A 72 14.66 9.32 -9.00
N ARG A 73 15.84 9.96 -8.90
CA ARG A 73 16.57 10.08 -7.63
C ARG A 73 15.79 10.96 -6.66
N ALA A 74 15.23 12.08 -7.12
CA ALA A 74 14.35 12.90 -6.29
C ALA A 74 13.05 12.17 -5.94
N TYR A 75 12.56 11.27 -6.81
CA TYR A 75 11.41 10.42 -6.50
C TYR A 75 11.72 9.44 -5.36
N LEU A 76 12.86 8.74 -5.44
CA LEU A 76 13.31 7.84 -4.38
C LEU A 76 13.52 8.59 -3.05
N LYS A 77 14.19 9.74 -3.07
CA LYS A 77 14.37 10.59 -1.88
C LYS A 77 13.04 10.96 -1.22
N ARG A 78 12.00 11.28 -2.01
CA ARG A 78 10.66 11.56 -1.46
C ARG A 78 10.05 10.33 -0.79
N LEU A 79 10.14 9.12 -1.39
CA LEU A 79 9.63 7.90 -0.77
C LEU A 79 10.32 7.60 0.56
N VAL A 80 11.66 7.69 0.60
CA VAL A 80 12.44 7.49 1.83
C VAL A 80 12.09 8.55 2.88
N MET A 81 11.97 9.81 2.49
CA MET A 81 11.56 10.88 3.42
C MET A 81 10.18 10.60 4.03
N PHE A 82 9.20 10.20 3.21
CA PHE A 82 7.87 9.87 3.71
C PHE A 82 7.83 8.54 4.46
N ALA A 83 8.74 7.59 4.16
CA ALA A 83 8.94 6.41 5.00
C ALA A 83 9.34 6.83 6.43
N LEU A 84 10.34 7.68 6.57
CA LEU A 84 10.80 8.18 7.87
C LEU A 84 9.72 9.00 8.61
N ILE A 85 9.04 9.91 7.92
CA ILE A 85 7.95 10.73 8.51
C ILE A 85 6.80 9.85 8.99
N SER A 86 6.52 8.76 8.29
CA SER A 86 5.38 7.90 8.56
C SER A 86 5.63 6.88 9.67
N GLU A 87 6.89 6.66 10.12
CA GLU A 87 7.19 5.67 11.14
C GLU A 87 6.47 5.97 12.47
N ILE A 88 6.53 7.19 12.96
CA ILE A 88 5.87 7.55 14.23
C ILE A 88 4.35 7.35 14.15
N PRO A 89 3.60 7.91 13.16
CA PRO A 89 2.17 7.63 13.01
C PRO A 89 1.86 6.13 12.83
N PHE A 90 2.70 5.40 12.11
CA PHE A 90 2.54 3.98 11.87
C PHE A 90 2.72 3.17 13.15
N ASP A 91 3.80 3.39 13.90
CA ASP A 91 4.06 2.70 15.15
C ASP A 91 2.99 2.98 16.21
N LEU A 92 2.54 4.23 16.31
CA LEU A 92 1.41 4.60 17.19
C LEU A 92 0.13 3.85 16.81
N ALA A 93 -0.20 3.79 15.51
CA ALA A 93 -1.42 3.15 15.04
C ALA A 93 -1.39 1.62 15.17
N PHE A 94 -0.26 1.00 14.81
CA PHE A 94 -0.15 -0.45 14.70
C PHE A 94 0.47 -1.12 15.93
N ARG A 95 1.29 -0.41 16.72
CA ARG A 95 2.03 -0.96 17.87
C ARG A 95 1.70 -0.29 19.20
N GLY A 96 1.09 0.91 19.16
CA GLY A 96 0.81 1.69 20.38
C GLY A 96 2.08 2.26 21.02
N SER A 97 3.17 2.38 20.28
CA SER A 97 4.44 2.93 20.72
C SER A 97 4.90 4.02 19.76
N ILE A 98 5.74 4.96 20.25
CA ILE A 98 6.26 6.05 19.41
C ILE A 98 7.31 5.53 18.43
N PHE A 99 8.05 4.50 18.80
CA PHE A 99 9.12 3.93 18.00
C PHE A 99 9.20 2.41 18.19
N ASN A 100 9.13 1.65 17.08
CA ASN A 100 9.19 0.21 17.08
C ASN A 100 9.93 -0.32 15.84
N MET A 101 11.10 -0.91 16.02
CA MET A 101 11.93 -1.42 14.92
C MET A 101 11.48 -2.79 14.36
N THR A 102 10.44 -3.42 14.93
CA THR A 102 10.07 -4.79 14.54
C THR A 102 9.29 -4.88 13.25
N PHE A 103 8.69 -3.77 12.79
CA PHE A 103 7.89 -3.74 11.57
C PHE A 103 7.88 -2.32 10.99
N GLN A 104 8.14 -2.18 9.70
CA GLN A 104 8.30 -0.89 9.04
C GLN A 104 7.16 -0.62 8.06
N ASN A 105 6.83 0.67 7.88
CA ASN A 105 5.72 1.09 7.04
C ASN A 105 5.92 0.80 5.53
N VAL A 106 4.83 0.84 4.77
CA VAL A 106 4.75 0.48 3.35
C VAL A 106 5.63 1.34 2.43
N PHE A 107 5.95 2.58 2.80
CA PHE A 107 6.81 3.44 1.97
C PHE A 107 8.21 2.86 1.77
N TRP A 108 8.73 2.10 2.75
CA TRP A 108 9.99 1.37 2.59
C TRP A 108 9.90 0.33 1.46
N THR A 109 8.82 -0.46 1.44
CA THR A 109 8.58 -1.42 0.35
C THR A 109 8.50 -0.73 -1.00
N LEU A 110 7.77 0.39 -1.09
CA LEU A 110 7.67 1.19 -2.31
C LEU A 110 9.02 1.77 -2.74
N ALA A 111 9.83 2.23 -1.78
CA ALA A 111 11.17 2.76 -2.04
C ALA A 111 12.13 1.67 -2.57
N PHE A 112 12.13 0.48 -1.96
CA PHE A 112 12.92 -0.65 -2.45
C PHE A 112 12.44 -1.15 -3.82
N GLY A 113 11.13 -1.15 -4.09
CA GLY A 113 10.58 -1.45 -5.40
C GLY A 113 11.06 -0.46 -6.47
N LEU A 114 11.05 0.84 -6.14
CA LEU A 114 11.61 1.87 -7.04
C LEU A 114 13.12 1.70 -7.24
N ALA A 115 13.88 1.42 -6.18
CA ALA A 115 15.31 1.18 -6.26
C ALA A 115 15.65 -0.03 -7.13
N ALA A 116 14.89 -1.12 -7.02
CA ALA A 116 15.05 -2.30 -7.86
C ALA A 116 14.87 -1.98 -9.35
N MET A 117 13.84 -1.17 -9.69
CA MET A 117 13.64 -0.72 -11.07
C MET A 117 14.78 0.18 -11.57
N MET A 118 15.30 1.08 -10.72
CA MET A 118 16.46 1.92 -11.06
C MET A 118 17.70 1.08 -11.38
N ILE A 119 18.03 0.12 -10.50
CA ILE A 119 19.20 -0.76 -10.66
C ILE A 119 19.05 -1.62 -11.93
N TYR A 120 17.86 -2.17 -12.15
CA TYR A 120 17.60 -3.02 -13.32
C TYR A 120 17.74 -2.26 -14.63
N SER A 121 17.28 -1.00 -14.67
CA SER A 121 17.18 -0.20 -15.89
C SER A 121 18.46 0.59 -16.20
N ASP A 122 19.40 0.68 -15.28
CA ASP A 122 20.63 1.46 -15.47
C ASP A 122 21.58 0.71 -16.39
N PRO A 123 21.92 1.24 -17.59
CA PRO A 123 22.81 0.59 -18.54
C PRO A 123 24.30 0.60 -18.09
N PHE A 124 24.67 1.48 -17.14
CA PHE A 124 26.05 1.62 -16.68
C PHE A 124 26.39 0.68 -15.53
N ILE A 125 25.43 -0.02 -14.95
CA ILE A 125 25.65 -1.00 -13.88
C ILE A 125 26.07 -2.35 -14.51
N GLU A 126 27.20 -2.89 -14.08
CA GLU A 126 27.68 -4.21 -14.49
C GLU A 126 26.74 -5.33 -14.01
N SER A 127 26.74 -6.46 -14.72
CA SER A 127 25.81 -7.57 -14.47
C SER A 127 25.89 -8.09 -13.02
N TRP A 128 27.08 -8.22 -12.45
CA TRP A 128 27.25 -8.68 -11.07
C TRP A 128 26.78 -7.66 -10.03
N GLN A 129 27.04 -6.36 -10.27
CA GLN A 129 26.55 -5.27 -9.41
C GLN A 129 25.02 -5.19 -9.45
N ARG A 130 24.44 -5.34 -10.65
CA ARG A 130 22.98 -5.40 -10.85
C ARG A 130 22.38 -6.56 -10.07
N MET A 131 22.97 -7.74 -10.15
CA MET A 131 22.51 -8.91 -9.42
C MET A 131 22.56 -8.67 -7.91
N LEU A 132 23.68 -8.19 -7.37
CA LEU A 132 23.83 -7.90 -5.94
C LEU A 132 22.85 -6.81 -5.47
N GLY A 133 22.69 -5.75 -6.27
CA GLY A 133 21.76 -4.67 -5.96
C GLY A 133 20.30 -5.12 -5.95
N LEU A 134 19.89 -5.97 -6.89
CA LEU A 134 18.54 -6.57 -6.90
C LEU A 134 18.34 -7.51 -5.71
N LEU A 135 19.32 -8.37 -5.40
CA LEU A 135 19.26 -9.21 -4.21
C LEU A 135 19.09 -8.37 -2.94
N ALA A 136 19.86 -7.28 -2.79
CA ALA A 136 19.71 -6.36 -1.68
C ALA A 136 18.29 -5.76 -1.61
N CYS A 137 17.75 -5.28 -2.74
CA CYS A 137 16.39 -4.72 -2.79
C CYS A 137 15.30 -5.73 -2.42
N PHE A 138 15.50 -7.02 -2.67
CA PHE A 138 14.52 -8.05 -2.31
C PHE A 138 14.70 -8.54 -0.86
N PHE A 139 15.92 -8.72 -0.38
CA PHE A 139 16.16 -9.32 0.94
C PHE A 139 16.17 -8.31 2.09
N ILE A 140 16.64 -7.08 1.88
CA ILE A 140 16.62 -6.06 2.94
C ILE A 140 15.21 -5.82 3.48
N PRO A 141 14.14 -5.64 2.67
CA PRO A 141 12.77 -5.52 3.16
C PRO A 141 12.30 -6.68 4.02
N LYS A 142 12.78 -7.90 3.71
CA LYS A 142 12.46 -9.09 4.52
C LYS A 142 13.13 -9.03 5.89
N VAL A 143 14.40 -8.63 5.96
CA VAL A 143 15.16 -8.52 7.21
C VAL A 143 14.60 -7.40 8.09
N PHE A 144 14.24 -6.26 7.51
CA PHE A 144 13.64 -5.13 8.21
C PHE A 144 12.14 -5.26 8.45
N HIS A 145 11.51 -6.36 8.03
CA HIS A 145 10.08 -6.62 8.18
C HIS A 145 9.22 -5.45 7.67
N THR A 146 9.53 -4.92 6.48
CA THR A 146 8.69 -3.88 5.87
C THR A 146 7.33 -4.44 5.50
N ASP A 147 6.30 -3.59 5.50
CA ASP A 147 4.96 -3.99 5.08
C ASP A 147 5.00 -4.54 3.64
N TYR A 148 4.36 -5.67 3.38
CA TYR A 148 4.48 -6.49 2.16
C TYR A 148 5.88 -7.07 1.88
N SER A 149 6.94 -6.70 2.64
CA SER A 149 8.25 -7.35 2.60
C SER A 149 8.80 -7.59 1.17
N ILE A 150 9.46 -8.71 0.94
CA ILE A 150 9.97 -9.15 -0.38
C ILE A 150 8.86 -9.25 -1.44
N TYR A 151 7.66 -9.69 -1.05
CA TYR A 151 6.54 -9.88 -1.97
C TYR A 151 6.06 -8.56 -2.58
N GLY A 152 6.02 -7.50 -1.79
CA GLY A 152 5.67 -6.17 -2.29
C GLY A 152 6.69 -5.63 -3.29
N VAL A 153 7.98 -5.78 -3.00
CA VAL A 153 9.06 -5.37 -3.92
C VAL A 153 8.99 -6.18 -5.21
N LEU A 154 8.80 -7.51 -5.10
CA LEU A 154 8.69 -8.41 -6.25
C LEU A 154 7.45 -8.08 -7.10
N THR A 155 6.33 -7.74 -6.46
CA THR A 155 5.12 -7.28 -7.16
C THR A 155 5.42 -6.05 -8.01
N ILE A 156 6.03 -5.00 -7.44
CA ILE A 156 6.40 -3.79 -8.17
C ILE A 156 7.35 -4.11 -9.32
N PHE A 157 8.36 -4.93 -9.06
CA PHE A 157 9.36 -5.29 -10.05
C PHE A 157 8.77 -6.07 -11.23
N LEU A 158 7.94 -7.10 -10.97
CA LEU A 158 7.29 -7.87 -12.04
C LEU A 158 6.27 -7.02 -12.81
N MET A 159 5.53 -6.14 -12.13
CA MET A 159 4.65 -5.18 -12.81
C MET A 159 5.45 -4.27 -13.75
N TYR A 160 6.66 -3.88 -13.37
CA TYR A 160 7.55 -3.12 -14.24
C TYR A 160 8.05 -3.94 -15.44
N ILE A 161 8.45 -5.19 -15.24
CA ILE A 161 8.89 -6.09 -16.32
C ILE A 161 7.79 -6.28 -17.36
N PHE A 162 6.56 -6.55 -16.91
CA PHE A 162 5.42 -6.82 -17.79
C PHE A 162 4.59 -5.58 -18.13
N ARG A 163 5.08 -4.36 -17.85
CA ARG A 163 4.33 -3.09 -17.99
C ARG A 163 3.71 -2.83 -19.37
N LYS A 164 4.26 -3.43 -20.42
CA LYS A 164 3.74 -3.32 -21.80
C LYS A 164 2.57 -4.25 -22.08
N GLU A 165 2.34 -5.23 -21.22
CA GLU A 165 1.31 -6.26 -21.36
C GLU A 165 0.39 -6.24 -20.12
N PRO A 166 -0.66 -5.39 -20.10
CA PRO A 166 -1.45 -5.12 -18.89
C PRO A 166 -2.01 -6.37 -18.21
N ILE A 167 -2.44 -7.36 -18.97
CA ILE A 167 -2.98 -8.62 -18.42
C ILE A 167 -1.87 -9.41 -17.72
N LYS A 168 -0.71 -9.60 -18.38
CA LYS A 168 0.43 -10.31 -17.76
C LYS A 168 0.97 -9.57 -16.54
N MET A 169 1.01 -8.24 -16.61
CA MET A 169 1.39 -7.38 -15.48
C MET A 169 0.50 -7.62 -14.26
N CYS A 170 -0.81 -7.60 -14.46
CA CYS A 170 -1.78 -7.85 -13.39
C CYS A 170 -1.68 -9.28 -12.86
N MET A 171 -1.59 -10.29 -13.74
CA MET A 171 -1.47 -11.69 -13.34
C MET A 171 -0.19 -11.95 -12.54
N ALA A 172 0.96 -11.47 -13.02
CA ALA A 172 2.24 -11.64 -12.34
C ALA A 172 2.22 -11.01 -10.94
N GLY A 173 1.74 -9.77 -10.81
CA GLY A 173 1.61 -9.10 -9.52
C GLY A 173 0.65 -9.81 -8.57
N TYR A 174 -0.50 -10.26 -9.08
CA TYR A 174 -1.51 -10.97 -8.27
C TYR A 174 -1.00 -12.31 -7.73
N ILE A 175 -0.34 -13.11 -8.58
CA ILE A 175 0.26 -14.39 -8.15
C ILE A 175 1.25 -14.16 -7.00
N VAL A 176 2.11 -13.14 -7.09
CA VAL A 176 3.08 -12.85 -6.03
C VAL A 176 2.40 -12.49 -4.72
N LEU A 177 1.33 -11.70 -4.74
CA LEU A 177 0.60 -11.35 -3.52
C LEU A 177 -0.11 -12.58 -2.92
N LEU A 178 -0.69 -13.46 -3.73
CA LEU A 178 -1.29 -14.71 -3.24
C LEU A 178 -0.25 -15.63 -2.57
N LEU A 179 1.00 -15.62 -3.02
CA LEU A 179 2.09 -16.37 -2.37
C LEU A 179 2.46 -15.80 -0.99
N GLN A 180 2.17 -14.53 -0.75
CA GLN A 180 2.38 -13.91 0.57
C GLN A 180 1.34 -14.37 1.58
N SER A 181 0.06 -14.30 1.21
CA SER A 181 -1.07 -14.67 2.09
C SER A 181 -2.35 -14.93 1.29
N THR A 182 -3.15 -15.86 1.76
CA THR A 182 -4.50 -16.10 1.21
C THR A 182 -5.46 -14.93 1.40
N SER A 183 -5.18 -14.03 2.36
CA SER A 183 -5.97 -12.79 2.53
C SER A 183 -5.84 -11.85 1.33
N GLU A 184 -4.78 -11.98 0.52
CA GLU A 184 -4.55 -11.17 -0.67
C GLU A 184 -5.47 -11.53 -1.85
N VAL A 185 -6.38 -12.51 -1.69
CA VAL A 185 -7.40 -12.82 -2.71
C VAL A 185 -8.20 -11.57 -3.11
N TRP A 186 -8.45 -10.64 -2.19
CA TRP A 186 -9.15 -9.39 -2.44
C TRP A 186 -8.37 -8.41 -3.32
N ALA A 187 -7.06 -8.54 -3.40
CA ALA A 187 -6.22 -7.71 -4.25
C ALA A 187 -6.58 -7.83 -5.74
N ILE A 188 -7.28 -8.91 -6.15
CA ILE A 188 -7.79 -9.09 -7.52
C ILE A 188 -8.58 -7.87 -8.00
N PHE A 189 -9.41 -7.29 -7.14
CA PHE A 189 -10.21 -6.12 -7.49
C PHE A 189 -9.34 -4.89 -7.77
N GLY A 190 -8.22 -4.74 -7.06
CA GLY A 190 -7.23 -3.70 -7.35
C GLY A 190 -6.62 -3.89 -8.73
N PHE A 191 -6.21 -5.11 -9.07
CA PHE A 191 -5.66 -5.41 -10.40
C PHE A 191 -6.69 -5.23 -11.51
N LEU A 192 -7.97 -5.59 -11.30
CA LEU A 192 -9.04 -5.34 -12.27
C LEU A 192 -9.25 -3.84 -12.51
N LEU A 193 -9.16 -3.00 -11.48
CA LEU A 193 -9.23 -1.54 -11.63
C LEU A 193 -8.07 -1.00 -12.48
N LEU A 194 -6.88 -1.60 -12.41
CA LEU A 194 -5.74 -1.19 -13.23
C LEU A 194 -5.98 -1.41 -14.72
N LEU A 195 -6.77 -2.42 -15.11
CA LEU A 195 -7.12 -2.66 -16.51
C LEU A 195 -8.01 -1.55 -17.10
N LEU A 196 -8.63 -0.72 -16.24
CA LEU A 196 -9.42 0.44 -16.65
C LEU A 196 -8.57 1.72 -16.80
N TYR A 197 -7.26 1.64 -16.54
CA TYR A 197 -6.38 2.80 -16.63
C TYR A 197 -6.26 3.33 -18.06
N ASN A 198 -6.44 4.63 -18.23
CA ASN A 198 -6.47 5.29 -19.54
C ASN A 198 -5.16 6.00 -19.94
N GLY A 199 -4.07 5.79 -19.17
CA GLY A 199 -2.78 6.43 -19.43
C GLY A 199 -2.68 7.89 -18.97
N GLN A 200 -3.78 8.50 -18.54
CA GLN A 200 -3.82 9.92 -18.16
C GLN A 200 -3.53 10.11 -16.67
N ARG A 201 -2.84 11.21 -16.37
CA ARG A 201 -2.53 11.54 -14.96
C ARG A 201 -3.75 12.04 -14.20
N GLY A 202 -4.63 12.80 -14.83
CA GLY A 202 -5.71 13.52 -14.15
C GLY A 202 -5.23 14.76 -13.39
N SER A 203 -6.18 15.56 -12.88
CA SER A 203 -5.93 16.73 -12.03
C SER A 203 -5.86 16.31 -10.56
N GLY A 204 -4.76 16.61 -9.86
CA GLY A 204 -4.62 16.27 -8.44
C GLY A 204 -3.34 16.83 -7.83
N ASN A 205 -3.38 17.09 -6.53
CA ASN A 205 -2.24 17.62 -5.79
C ASN A 205 -1.30 16.48 -5.37
N LYS A 206 -0.06 16.48 -5.91
CA LYS A 206 0.95 15.47 -5.57
C LYS A 206 1.26 15.42 -4.07
N LYS A 207 1.34 16.58 -3.41
CA LYS A 207 1.66 16.66 -1.99
C LYS A 207 0.59 15.98 -1.13
N PHE A 208 -0.69 16.13 -1.49
CA PHE A 208 -1.80 15.51 -0.78
C PHE A 208 -1.67 13.98 -0.73
N TYR A 209 -1.31 13.32 -1.83
CA TYR A 209 -1.15 11.86 -1.87
C TYR A 209 -0.03 11.34 -0.97
N TYR A 210 1.05 12.10 -0.77
CA TYR A 210 2.11 11.71 0.15
C TYR A 210 1.73 11.95 1.62
N TRP A 211 1.16 13.12 1.93
CA TRP A 211 0.79 13.48 3.29
C TRP A 211 -0.41 12.71 3.82
N PHE A 212 -1.26 12.18 2.94
CA PHE A 212 -2.42 11.40 3.35
C PHE A 212 -2.04 10.22 4.25
N TYR A 213 -0.96 9.49 3.91
CA TYR A 213 -0.59 8.29 4.66
C TYR A 213 -0.21 8.58 6.13
N PRO A 214 0.74 9.44 6.47
CA PRO A 214 1.01 9.76 7.88
C PRO A 214 -0.15 10.50 8.55
N ALA A 215 -0.86 11.37 7.83
CA ALA A 215 -1.93 12.17 8.41
C ALA A 215 -3.14 11.34 8.84
N HIS A 216 -3.64 10.40 7.99
CA HIS A 216 -4.80 9.60 8.37
C HIS A 216 -4.49 8.62 9.50
N LEU A 217 -3.26 8.06 9.56
CA LEU A 217 -2.85 7.21 10.68
C LEU A 217 -2.85 8.00 12.00
N LEU A 218 -2.28 9.19 12.00
CA LEU A 218 -2.29 10.06 13.17
C LEU A 218 -3.70 10.46 13.57
N LEU A 219 -4.56 10.81 12.59
CA LEU A 219 -5.97 11.11 12.85
C LEU A 219 -6.71 9.93 13.48
N LEU A 220 -6.48 8.70 13.00
CA LEU A 220 -7.07 7.49 13.58
C LEU A 220 -6.60 7.28 15.01
N VAL A 221 -5.32 7.47 15.31
CA VAL A 221 -4.79 7.36 16.69
C VAL A 221 -5.46 8.38 17.61
N LEU A 222 -5.53 9.64 17.20
CA LEU A 222 -6.12 10.72 18.00
C LEU A 222 -7.63 10.55 18.16
N ALA A 223 -8.34 10.08 17.15
CA ALA A 223 -9.77 9.85 17.19
C ALA A 223 -10.17 8.56 17.93
N LYS A 224 -9.23 7.61 18.13
CA LYS A 224 -9.50 6.30 18.71
C LYS A 224 -10.30 6.35 20.02
N PRO A 225 -9.91 7.11 21.08
CA PRO A 225 -10.64 7.11 22.35
C PRO A 225 -12.09 7.59 22.20
N TYR A 226 -12.33 8.59 21.35
CA TYR A 226 -13.67 9.14 21.11
C TYR A 226 -14.55 8.17 20.32
N ILE A 227 -14.01 7.58 19.26
CA ILE A 227 -14.75 6.62 18.43
C ILE A 227 -15.06 5.36 19.22
N LEU A 228 -14.13 4.84 20.03
CA LEU A 228 -14.38 3.66 20.86
C LEU A 228 -15.43 3.90 21.92
N SER A 229 -15.49 5.08 22.53
CA SER A 229 -16.55 5.40 23.50
C SER A 229 -17.93 5.39 22.85
N ILE A 230 -18.06 5.89 21.63
CA ILE A 230 -19.32 5.87 20.87
C ILE A 230 -19.68 4.43 20.46
N LEU A 231 -18.73 3.70 19.87
CA LEU A 231 -18.99 2.33 19.41
C LEU A 231 -19.34 1.38 20.56
N SER A 232 -18.67 1.50 21.71
CA SER A 232 -18.99 0.67 22.89
C SER A 232 -20.38 0.95 23.42
N SER A 233 -20.83 2.21 23.47
CA SER A 233 -22.18 2.55 23.88
C SER A 233 -23.25 1.97 22.96
N PHE A 234 -23.04 2.01 21.65
CA PHE A 234 -23.95 1.38 20.68
C PHE A 234 -24.02 -0.14 20.84
N ILE A 235 -22.89 -0.81 21.00
CA ILE A 235 -22.81 -2.27 21.17
C ILE A 235 -23.54 -2.67 22.44
N THR A 236 -23.32 -1.97 23.56
CA THR A 236 -23.98 -2.24 24.85
C THR A 236 -25.48 -2.07 24.75
N THR A 237 -25.95 -1.02 24.08
CA THR A 237 -27.38 -0.76 23.87
C THR A 237 -28.06 -1.80 22.99
N THR A 238 -27.37 -2.33 21.98
CA THR A 238 -27.91 -3.33 21.04
C THR A 238 -27.93 -4.75 21.60
N ILE A 239 -27.08 -5.06 22.60
CA ILE A 239 -27.02 -6.39 23.25
C ILE A 239 -28.02 -6.48 24.41
N LEU A 240 -28.51 -5.34 24.93
CA LEU A 240 -29.49 -5.27 26.04
C LEU A 240 -30.94 -5.22 25.55
N ILE A 241 -31.20 -5.27 24.25
CA ILE A 241 -32.49 -5.43 23.59
C ILE A 241 -32.56 -6.85 22.96
#